data_deb2536f1325edf1bfc2217d420236c3
#
_entry.id   deb2536f1325edf1bfc2217d420236c3
#
_cell.length_a   1.000
_cell.length_b   1.000
_cell.length_c   1.000
_cell.angle_alpha   90.00
_cell.angle_beta   90.00
_cell.angle_gamma   90.00
#
_symmetry.space_group_name_H-M   'P 1'
#
loop_
_entity.id
_entity.type
_entity.pdbx_description
1 polymer ?
#
loop_
_entity_poly.entity_id
_entity_poly.type
_entity_poly.pdbx_seq_one_letter_code
_entity_poly.pdbx_strand_id
1 'polypeptide(L)'
;MEDTKTQVAEAKATLKYARISARKVKIVADLMRGKSVEEASRIVKFAPKASAEILEKLLNSAIANAENNHFMNRANLYVAEIYANQGPTLKRIRPAAKGSAVRIRKRTSHITIKVREV
;
A
#
# COMPACT_ATOMS: atom_id res chain seq x y z
N MET A 1 3.12 15.17 -28.46
CA MET A 1 2.68 15.09 -28.16
C MET A 1 1.71 14.75 -27.62
N GLU A 2 1.17 14.49 -27.62
CA GLU A 2 0.07 14.12 -27.24
C GLU A 2 -0.01 13.41 -26.03
N ASP A 3 0.88 12.62 -25.73
CA ASP A 3 0.93 11.90 -24.50
C ASP A 3 0.87 12.79 -23.29
N THR A 4 1.51 13.94 -23.38
CA THR A 4 1.48 14.89 -22.28
C THR A 4 0.07 15.41 -22.03
N LYS A 5 -0.74 15.45 -23.05
CA LYS A 5 -2.10 15.91 -22.88
C LYS A 5 -2.99 14.92 -22.19
N THR A 6 -2.68 13.64 -22.34
CA THR A 6 -3.49 12.59 -21.75
C THR A 6 -3.00 12.16 -20.38
N GLN A 7 -1.81 12.60 -20.00
CA GLN A 7 -1.28 12.25 -18.70
C GLN A 7 -2.04 12.98 -17.60
N VAL A 8 -2.41 12.23 -16.59
CA VAL A 8 -3.04 12.80 -15.40
C VAL A 8 -1.96 12.95 -14.36
N ALA A 9 -1.90 14.12 -13.74
CA ALA A 9 -0.94 14.35 -12.67
C ALA A 9 -1.26 13.41 -11.51
N GLU A 10 -0.28 12.67 -11.08
CA GLU A 10 -0.45 11.78 -9.95
C GLU A 10 0.83 11.70 -9.14
N ALA A 11 0.66 11.44 -7.86
CA ALA A 11 1.75 11.19 -6.96
C ALA A 11 1.65 9.76 -6.50
N LYS A 12 2.79 9.12 -6.29
CA LYS A 12 2.77 7.74 -5.88
C LYS A 12 3.76 7.50 -4.74
N ALA A 13 3.46 6.52 -3.93
CA ALA A 13 4.37 6.01 -2.92
C ALA A 13 4.39 4.50 -3.03
N THR A 14 5.56 3.92 -2.90
CA THR A 14 5.74 2.48 -2.99
C THR A 14 6.52 1.99 -1.78
N LEU A 15 6.05 0.92 -1.18
CA LEU A 15 6.76 0.24 -0.11
C LEU A 15 7.10 -1.15 -0.61
N LYS A 16 8.39 -1.49 -0.63
CA LYS A 16 8.85 -2.80 -1.07
C LYS A 16 9.17 -3.66 0.13
N TYR A 17 8.95 -4.96 -0.03
CA TYR A 17 9.32 -5.98 0.96
C TYR A 17 8.63 -5.77 2.31
N ALA A 18 7.38 -5.32 2.28
CA ALA A 18 6.59 -5.24 3.51
C ALA A 18 6.34 -6.65 4.04
N ARG A 19 6.55 -6.84 5.33
CA ARG A 19 6.44 -8.16 5.97
C ARG A 19 4.99 -8.50 6.26
N ILE A 20 4.18 -8.54 5.22
CA ILE A 20 2.76 -8.87 5.31
C ILE A 20 2.35 -9.47 3.97
N SER A 21 1.41 -10.41 3.98
CA SER A 21 0.97 -11.01 2.73
C SER A 21 0.16 -10.03 1.90
N ALA A 22 0.31 -10.11 0.58
CA ALA A 22 -0.43 -9.26 -0.33
C ALA A 22 -1.94 -9.44 -0.17
N ARG A 23 -2.38 -10.65 0.16
CA ARG A 23 -3.80 -10.94 0.33
C ARG A 23 -4.43 -10.11 1.45
N LYS A 24 -3.73 -9.99 2.59
CA LYS A 24 -4.24 -9.23 3.73
C LYS A 24 -4.31 -7.74 3.41
N VAL A 25 -3.31 -7.23 2.72
CA VAL A 25 -3.28 -5.83 2.31
C VAL A 25 -4.37 -5.55 1.30
N LYS A 26 -4.58 -6.49 0.37
CA LYS A 26 -5.53 -6.31 -0.71
C LYS A 26 -6.97 -6.11 -0.21
N ILE A 27 -7.32 -6.79 0.87
CA ILE A 27 -8.66 -6.66 1.46
C ILE A 27 -8.93 -5.21 1.85
N VAL A 28 -7.97 -4.58 2.52
CA VAL A 28 -8.10 -3.19 2.93
C VAL A 28 -7.95 -2.25 1.74
N ALA A 29 -7.04 -2.56 0.83
CA ALA A 29 -6.80 -1.74 -0.35
C ALA A 29 -8.07 -1.61 -1.20
N ASP A 30 -8.83 -2.68 -1.32
CA ASP A 30 -10.06 -2.65 -2.10
C ASP A 30 -11.08 -1.67 -1.52
N LEU A 31 -11.06 -1.49 -0.21
CA LEU A 31 -11.95 -0.54 0.46
C LEU A 31 -11.50 0.91 0.27
N MET A 32 -10.21 1.12 0.09
CA MET A 32 -9.65 2.46 -0.06
C MET A 32 -9.72 2.99 -1.48
N ARG A 33 -9.80 2.10 -2.44
CA ARG A 33 -9.74 2.49 -3.86
C ARG A 33 -10.90 3.39 -4.24
N GLY A 34 -10.59 4.52 -4.86
CA GLY A 34 -11.61 5.47 -5.31
C GLY A 34 -12.10 6.43 -4.25
N LYS A 35 -11.60 6.31 -3.02
CA LYS A 35 -12.04 7.16 -1.92
C LYS A 35 -11.13 8.37 -1.78
N SER A 36 -11.66 9.47 -1.23
CA SER A 36 -10.83 10.63 -0.91
C SER A 36 -9.78 10.22 0.11
N VAL A 37 -8.68 10.95 0.17
CA VAL A 37 -7.61 10.60 1.10
C VAL A 37 -8.07 10.69 2.55
N GLU A 38 -9.00 11.58 2.85
CA GLU A 38 -9.54 11.66 4.22
C GLU A 38 -10.35 10.44 4.58
N GLU A 39 -11.19 9.99 3.65
CA GLU A 39 -11.99 8.79 3.86
C GLU A 39 -11.12 7.54 3.91
N ALA A 40 -10.11 7.48 3.03
CA ALA A 40 -9.16 6.37 3.04
C ALA A 40 -8.40 6.31 4.37
N SER A 41 -8.05 7.45 4.94
CA SER A 41 -7.40 7.49 6.24
C SER A 41 -8.29 6.92 7.35
N ARG A 42 -9.58 7.20 7.28
CA ARG A 42 -10.53 6.63 8.26
C ARG A 42 -10.65 5.13 8.11
N ILE A 43 -10.73 4.66 6.88
CA ILE A 43 -10.83 3.22 6.61
C ILE A 43 -9.61 2.50 7.18
N VAL A 44 -8.42 3.06 6.95
CA VAL A 44 -7.19 2.46 7.41
C VAL A 44 -7.14 2.37 8.94
N LYS A 45 -7.66 3.36 9.63
CA LYS A 45 -7.66 3.36 11.09
C LYS A 45 -8.50 2.24 11.70
N PHE A 46 -9.46 1.74 10.97
CA PHE A 46 -10.31 0.64 11.42
C PHE A 46 -9.86 -0.71 10.86
N ALA A 47 -8.78 -0.74 10.09
CA ALA A 47 -8.27 -1.97 9.51
C ALA A 47 -7.52 -2.80 10.55
N PRO A 48 -7.28 -4.10 10.28
CA PRO A 48 -6.45 -4.92 11.14
C PRO A 48 -5.09 -4.26 11.38
N LYS A 49 -4.60 -4.37 12.60
CA LYS A 49 -3.44 -3.62 13.05
C LYS A 49 -2.23 -3.70 12.12
N ALA A 50 -1.91 -4.89 11.65
CA ALA A 50 -0.74 -5.06 10.79
C ALA A 50 -0.87 -4.32 9.48
N SER A 51 -2.05 -4.36 8.85
CA SER A 51 -2.31 -3.66 7.61
C SER A 51 -2.43 -2.16 7.84
N ALA A 52 -3.04 -1.77 8.96
CA ALA A 52 -3.28 -0.36 9.26
C ALA A 52 -1.99 0.44 9.35
N GLU A 53 -1.02 -0.05 10.10
CA GLU A 53 0.25 0.66 10.25
C GLU A 53 0.94 0.89 8.92
N ILE A 54 1.04 -0.15 8.13
CA ILE A 54 1.76 -0.11 6.87
C ILE A 54 1.05 0.81 5.88
N LEU A 55 -0.26 0.65 5.74
CA LEU A 55 -1.03 1.43 4.79
C LEU A 55 -1.16 2.89 5.18
N GLU A 56 -1.24 3.16 6.47
CA GLU A 56 -1.31 4.53 6.94
C GLU A 56 -0.03 5.29 6.63
N LYS A 57 1.11 4.69 6.90
CA LYS A 57 2.40 5.30 6.59
C LYS A 57 2.56 5.52 5.10
N LEU A 58 2.16 4.54 4.30
CA LEU A 58 2.29 4.65 2.86
C LEU A 58 1.36 5.70 2.29
N LEU A 59 0.13 5.76 2.78
CA LEU A 59 -0.82 6.78 2.36
C LEU A 59 -0.31 8.18 2.70
N ASN A 60 0.22 8.36 3.90
CA ASN A 60 0.79 9.65 4.29
C ASN A 60 1.98 10.03 3.42
N SER A 61 2.79 9.07 3.02
CA SER A 61 3.89 9.32 2.08
C SER A 61 3.36 9.78 0.73
N ALA A 62 2.32 9.15 0.23
CA ALA A 62 1.73 9.53 -1.05
C ALA A 62 1.16 10.94 -1.00
N ILE A 63 0.48 11.27 0.10
CA ILE A 63 -0.07 12.60 0.30
C ILE A 63 1.04 13.64 0.37
N ALA A 64 2.11 13.35 1.11
CA ALA A 64 3.24 14.26 1.23
C ALA A 64 3.91 14.48 -0.12
N ASN A 65 4.06 13.43 -0.92
CA ASN A 65 4.60 13.56 -2.27
C ASN A 65 3.71 14.45 -3.14
N ALA A 66 2.40 14.30 -3.02
CA ALA A 66 1.47 15.10 -3.79
C ALA A 66 1.57 16.57 -3.42
N GLU A 67 1.62 16.86 -2.13
CA GLU A 67 1.66 18.26 -1.67
C GLU A 67 3.01 18.91 -1.93
N ASN A 68 4.09 18.22 -1.61
CA ASN A 68 5.43 18.83 -1.62
C ASN A 68 6.11 18.77 -2.98
N ASN A 69 5.89 17.72 -3.74
CA ASN A 69 6.59 17.55 -5.01
C ASN A 69 5.75 17.90 -6.22
N HIS A 70 4.43 17.83 -6.09
CA HIS A 70 3.52 18.09 -7.20
C HIS A 70 2.58 19.25 -6.93
N PHE A 71 2.70 19.89 -5.78
CA PHE A 71 1.91 21.07 -5.41
C PHE A 71 0.40 20.84 -5.52
N MET A 72 -0.04 19.65 -5.18
CA MET A 72 -1.46 19.31 -5.21
C MET A 72 -2.14 19.71 -3.92
N ASN A 73 -3.44 20.00 -4.01
CA ASN A 73 -4.23 20.35 -2.85
C ASN A 73 -4.78 19.09 -2.19
N ARG A 74 -4.42 18.87 -0.92
CA ARG A 74 -4.86 17.69 -0.18
C ARG A 74 -6.38 17.51 -0.19
N ALA A 75 -7.14 18.60 -0.14
CA ALA A 75 -8.60 18.52 -0.11
C ALA A 75 -9.19 17.89 -1.37
N ASN A 76 -8.45 17.92 -2.48
CA ASN A 76 -8.90 17.38 -3.75
C ASN A 76 -8.31 16.02 -4.08
N LEU A 77 -7.48 15.47 -3.21
CA LEU A 77 -6.81 14.21 -3.49
C LEU A 77 -7.72 13.01 -3.24
N TYR A 78 -7.59 12.01 -4.08
CA TYR A 78 -8.27 10.74 -3.90
C TYR A 78 -7.33 9.60 -4.26
N VAL A 79 -7.62 8.42 -3.75
CA VAL A 79 -6.82 7.23 -4.02
C VAL A 79 -7.26 6.70 -5.39
N ALA A 80 -6.46 6.99 -6.40
CA ALA A 80 -6.77 6.57 -7.76
C ALA A 80 -6.48 5.09 -7.96
N GLU A 81 -5.32 4.65 -7.50
CA GLU A 81 -4.92 3.26 -7.60
C GLU A 81 -4.23 2.85 -6.32
N ILE A 82 -4.50 1.65 -5.89
CA ILE A 82 -3.79 1.04 -4.78
C ILE A 82 -3.74 -0.46 -5.06
N TYR A 83 -2.56 -1.03 -4.99
CA TYR A 83 -2.42 -2.46 -5.23
C TYR A 83 -1.24 -3.00 -4.45
N ALA A 84 -1.29 -4.29 -4.22
CA ALA A 84 -0.23 -5.02 -3.53
C ALA A 84 0.13 -6.23 -4.36
N ASN A 85 1.40 -6.36 -4.69
CA ASN A 85 1.91 -7.51 -5.40
C ASN A 85 2.72 -8.36 -4.44
N GLN A 86 2.65 -9.67 -4.61
CA GLN A 86 3.40 -10.57 -3.76
C GLN A 86 4.88 -10.44 -4.04
N GLY A 87 5.66 -10.19 -3.00
CA GLY A 87 7.11 -10.15 -3.10
C GLY A 87 7.71 -11.51 -2.79
N PRO A 88 9.04 -11.58 -2.66
CA PRO A 88 9.69 -12.85 -2.33
C PRO A 88 9.19 -13.40 -1.00
N THR A 89 9.04 -14.72 -0.95
CA THR A 89 8.68 -15.41 0.27
C THR A 89 9.95 -15.84 0.97
N LEU A 90 10.11 -15.43 2.22
CA LEU A 90 11.23 -15.85 3.03
C LEU A 90 10.89 -17.20 3.63
N LYS A 91 11.74 -18.19 3.36
CA LYS A 91 11.53 -19.54 3.89
C LYS A 91 12.43 -19.71 5.10
N ARG A 92 11.85 -20.18 6.17
CA ARG A 92 12.57 -20.46 7.41
C ARG A 92 12.26 -21.86 7.83
N ILE A 93 13.18 -22.46 8.58
CA ILE A 93 13.02 -23.81 9.12
C ILE A 93 13.05 -23.70 10.63
N ARG A 94 12.07 -24.27 11.28
CA ARG A 94 12.00 -24.34 12.73
C ARG A 94 12.13 -25.79 13.14
N PRO A 95 13.06 -26.12 14.07
CA PRO A 95 13.13 -27.48 14.59
C PRO A 95 11.81 -27.87 15.25
N ALA A 96 11.38 -29.09 15.02
CA ALA A 96 10.19 -29.62 15.63
C ALA A 96 10.57 -30.82 16.48
N ALA A 97 9.64 -31.33 17.27
CA ALA A 97 9.87 -32.46 18.13
C ALA A 97 10.33 -33.67 17.32
N LYS A 98 11.14 -34.53 17.92
CA LYS A 98 11.63 -35.78 17.33
C LYS A 98 12.51 -35.58 16.11
N GLY A 99 13.22 -34.45 16.04
CA GLY A 99 14.15 -34.19 14.97
C GLY A 99 13.52 -33.77 13.65
N SER A 100 12.22 -33.60 13.62
CA SER A 100 11.54 -33.07 12.43
C SER A 100 11.82 -31.58 12.28
N ALA A 101 11.63 -31.07 11.06
CA ALA A 101 11.76 -29.65 10.76
C ALA A 101 10.46 -29.17 10.13
N VAL A 102 10.04 -27.96 10.54
CA VAL A 102 8.83 -27.33 10.00
C VAL A 102 9.23 -26.11 9.21
N ARG A 103 8.74 -26.03 7.97
CA ARG A 103 8.97 -24.86 7.14
C ARG A 103 8.05 -23.75 7.54
N ILE A 104 8.62 -22.56 7.73
CA ILE A 104 7.86 -21.35 7.98
C ILE A 104 8.03 -20.44 6.78
N ARG A 105 6.92 -20.01 6.21
CA ARG A 105 6.95 -19.07 5.09
C ARG A 105 6.65 -17.68 5.60
N LYS A 106 7.57 -16.76 5.38
CA LYS A 106 7.39 -15.34 5.72
C LYS A 106 7.13 -14.61 4.43
N ARG A 107 5.87 -14.27 4.20
CA ARG A 107 5.49 -13.61 2.95
C ARG A 107 5.77 -12.12 3.02
N THR A 108 6.11 -11.55 1.89
CA THR A 108 6.30 -10.11 1.76
C THR A 108 5.44 -9.62 0.63
N SER A 109 5.25 -8.31 0.57
CA SER A 109 4.50 -7.70 -0.52
C SER A 109 5.10 -6.36 -0.89
N HIS A 110 4.84 -5.95 -2.12
CA HIS A 110 5.19 -4.62 -2.62
C HIS A 110 3.88 -3.88 -2.79
N ILE A 111 3.74 -2.75 -2.12
CA ILE A 111 2.49 -2.00 -2.08
C ILE A 111 2.71 -0.66 -2.74
N THR A 112 1.80 -0.29 -3.63
CA THR A 112 1.85 1.00 -4.31
C THR A 112 0.53 1.73 -4.14
N ILE A 113 0.60 3.00 -3.78
CA ILE A 113 -0.57 3.87 -3.72
C ILE A 113 -0.33 5.03 -4.67
N LYS A 114 -1.30 5.29 -5.54
CA LYS A 114 -1.26 6.43 -6.44
C LYS A 114 -2.44 7.33 -6.10
N VAL A 115 -2.16 8.61 -5.89
CA VAL A 115 -3.20 9.60 -5.60
C VAL A 115 -3.24 10.61 -6.73
N ARG A 116 -4.44 11.08 -7.04
CA ARG A 116 -4.68 12.09 -8.06
C ARG A 116 -5.55 13.17 -7.49
N GLU A 117 -5.52 14.31 -8.14
CA GLU A 117 -6.38 15.43 -7.80
C GLU A 117 -7.65 15.39 -8.63
N VAL A 118 -8.78 15.64 -7.97
CA VAL A 118 -10.07 15.68 -8.68
C VAL A 118 -10.14 16.92 -9.56
#